data_819035f117a2e4be9a5ee5629a3d1382
#
_entry.id   819035f117a2e4be9a5ee5629a3d1382
#
_cell.length_a   1.000
_cell.length_b   1.000
_cell.length_c   1.000
_cell.angle_alpha   90.00
_cell.angle_beta   90.00
_cell.angle_gamma   90.00
#
_symmetry.space_group_name_H-M   'P 1'
#
loop_
_entity.id
_entity.type
_entity.pdbx_description
1 polymer ?
#
loop_
_entity_poly.entity_id
_entity_poly.type
_entity_poly.pdbx_seq_one_letter_code
_entity_poly.pdbx_strand_id
1 'polypeptide(L)'
;MVGELPYGRLNAGIKVPNSAFESVYENSGVLLEGLTCHTILKISRQQVLIYMASRHLRTSDIAREFGVHPNTIRLYESWGYLPAVPRGKNGYRQYTVLHLEQARLAILALQWPYLVADKDLLVSLVKSAASGDLGMAMELAYQYLAHVRVERTYAEAAIEFLERWAAGHVMDTSRQTMHISQAAKHLNVTVDMLRNWERNGLIDVPRDSSNGYRLYGTTEFGRLRVIRMLVKSGYSQMAILRMLRQFDAGKTDNLREALYVPMHEDEYIDAIADRWLASLVKLEERAQAIIQQIGRMIEMAYSN
;
A
#
# COMPACT_ATOMS: atom_id res chain seq x y z
N MET A 1 40.60 -23.88 -11.93
CA MET A 1 39.84 -23.60 -10.71
C MET A 1 39.61 -22.10 -10.70
N VAL A 2 38.45 -21.65 -11.21
CA VAL A 2 38.05 -20.23 -11.23
C VAL A 2 36.96 -20.12 -10.18
N GLY A 3 37.29 -19.35 -9.11
CA GLY A 3 36.40 -19.18 -7.95
C GLY A 3 35.17 -18.39 -8.29
N GLU A 4 34.06 -18.85 -7.79
CA GLU A 4 32.76 -18.16 -7.80
C GLU A 4 32.85 -16.82 -7.07
N LEU A 5 32.49 -15.74 -7.74
CA LEU A 5 32.30 -14.44 -7.13
C LEU A 5 30.91 -14.34 -6.48
N PRO A 6 30.81 -13.84 -5.24
CA PRO A 6 29.54 -13.78 -4.51
C PRO A 6 28.63 -12.69 -5.06
N TYR A 7 27.34 -12.97 -5.07
CA TYR A 7 26.26 -12.07 -5.45
C TYR A 7 26.31 -10.74 -4.66
N GLY A 8 26.59 -9.65 -5.35
CA GLY A 8 26.41 -8.30 -4.80
C GLY A 8 24.92 -7.94 -4.76
N ARG A 9 24.35 -7.75 -3.58
CA ARG A 9 23.02 -7.16 -3.42
C ARG A 9 23.08 -5.68 -3.79
N LEU A 10 22.52 -5.32 -4.93
CA LEU A 10 22.16 -3.94 -5.24
C LEU A 10 20.83 -3.62 -4.56
N ASN A 11 20.79 -2.56 -3.76
CA ASN A 11 19.57 -2.01 -3.18
C ASN A 11 18.59 -1.63 -4.28
N ALA A 12 17.52 -2.36 -4.39
CA ALA A 12 16.32 -2.34 -5.20
C ALA A 12 16.24 -3.60 -6.08
N GLY A 13 15.82 -4.67 -5.49
CA GLY A 13 15.21 -5.93 -5.94
C GLY A 13 15.16 -6.38 -7.42
N ILE A 14 16.05 -5.92 -8.30
CA ILE A 14 16.11 -6.35 -9.71
C ILE A 14 17.25 -7.37 -9.85
N LYS A 15 16.91 -8.66 -9.93
CA LYS A 15 17.83 -9.71 -10.40
C LYS A 15 17.95 -9.57 -11.92
N VAL A 16 19.06 -9.05 -12.41
CA VAL A 16 19.42 -9.15 -13.83
C VAL A 16 20.19 -10.47 -14.01
N PRO A 17 19.78 -11.36 -14.92
CA PRO A 17 20.51 -12.59 -15.19
C PRO A 17 21.90 -12.29 -15.76
N ASN A 18 22.95 -12.96 -15.26
CA ASN A 18 24.34 -12.78 -15.74
C ASN A 18 24.49 -12.98 -17.26
N SER A 19 23.67 -13.85 -17.87
CA SER A 19 23.68 -14.10 -19.32
C SER A 19 23.35 -12.85 -20.18
N ALA A 20 22.60 -11.88 -19.64
CA ALA A 20 22.33 -10.62 -20.35
C ALA A 20 23.54 -9.65 -20.31
N PHE A 21 24.38 -9.76 -19.28
CA PHE A 21 25.62 -8.98 -19.17
C PHE A 21 26.72 -9.51 -20.09
N GLU A 22 26.90 -10.83 -20.15
CA GLU A 22 27.95 -11.46 -20.98
C GLU A 22 27.71 -11.20 -22.47
N SER A 23 26.50 -11.28 -22.98
CA SER A 23 26.19 -11.03 -24.40
C SER A 23 26.37 -9.56 -24.82
N VAL A 24 26.34 -8.62 -23.91
CA VAL A 24 26.58 -7.18 -24.15
C VAL A 24 28.08 -6.88 -24.18
N TYR A 25 28.90 -7.61 -23.38
CA TYR A 25 30.35 -7.40 -23.34
C TYR A 25 31.05 -7.97 -24.57
N GLU A 26 30.62 -9.12 -25.08
CA GLU A 26 31.23 -9.75 -26.26
C GLU A 26 31.03 -8.96 -27.56
N ASN A 27 29.97 -8.13 -27.66
CA ASN A 27 29.63 -7.40 -28.89
C ASN A 27 30.06 -5.92 -28.92
N SER A 28 30.58 -5.34 -27.81
CA SER A 28 30.80 -3.90 -27.75
C SER A 28 32.24 -3.43 -28.08
N GLY A 29 33.23 -4.31 -28.13
CA GLY A 29 34.61 -3.99 -28.56
C GLY A 29 35.31 -2.89 -27.75
N VAL A 30 34.86 -2.55 -26.55
CA VAL A 30 35.41 -1.43 -25.74
C VAL A 30 36.45 -1.95 -24.75
N LEU A 31 37.71 -1.58 -24.95
CA LEU A 31 38.81 -1.80 -24.01
C LEU A 31 38.62 -0.88 -22.79
N LEU A 32 38.38 -1.48 -21.61
CA LEU A 32 38.19 -0.78 -20.34
C LEU A 32 39.39 -0.91 -19.41
N GLU A 33 40.58 -0.48 -19.85
CA GLU A 33 41.73 -0.33 -18.96
C GLU A 33 41.70 1.03 -18.27
N GLY A 34 41.55 1.04 -16.94
CA GLY A 34 41.75 2.24 -16.11
C GLY A 34 40.49 2.90 -15.50
N LEU A 35 39.30 2.35 -15.63
CA LEU A 35 38.06 2.92 -15.06
C LEU A 35 37.69 2.32 -13.71
N THR A 36 37.25 3.15 -12.77
CA THR A 36 36.78 2.69 -11.45
C THR A 36 35.44 1.96 -11.57
N CYS A 37 35.14 1.03 -10.66
CA CYS A 37 33.90 0.23 -10.64
C CYS A 37 32.63 1.12 -10.71
N HIS A 38 32.67 2.32 -10.13
CA HIS A 38 31.55 3.29 -10.15
C HIS A 38 31.34 3.91 -11.54
N THR A 39 32.41 4.14 -12.29
CA THR A 39 32.39 4.67 -13.67
C THR A 39 31.91 3.61 -14.65
N ILE A 40 32.34 2.34 -14.46
CA ILE A 40 31.89 1.19 -15.25
C ILE A 40 30.39 0.96 -15.05
N LEU A 41 29.86 1.07 -13.82
CA LEU A 41 28.43 0.97 -13.52
C LEU A 41 27.61 2.10 -14.15
N LYS A 42 28.14 3.32 -14.21
CA LYS A 42 27.47 4.45 -14.89
C LYS A 42 27.45 4.29 -16.40
N ILE A 43 28.58 3.92 -16.99
CA ILE A 43 28.70 3.69 -18.45
C ILE A 43 27.82 2.52 -18.87
N SER A 44 27.81 1.41 -18.11
CA SER A 44 26.95 0.26 -18.41
C SER A 44 25.45 0.59 -18.33
N ARG A 45 25.05 1.43 -17.38
CA ARG A 45 23.64 1.86 -17.24
C ARG A 45 23.20 2.73 -18.42
N GLN A 46 24.03 3.66 -18.85
CA GLN A 46 23.73 4.57 -19.97
C GLN A 46 23.78 3.83 -21.32
N GLN A 47 24.75 2.94 -21.50
CA GLN A 47 24.80 2.07 -22.70
C GLN A 47 23.65 1.06 -22.77
N VAL A 48 23.23 0.48 -21.65
CA VAL A 48 22.04 -0.39 -21.58
C VAL A 48 20.78 0.41 -21.91
N LEU A 49 20.66 1.65 -21.42
CA LEU A 49 19.53 2.54 -21.75
C LEU A 49 19.52 2.91 -23.23
N ILE A 50 20.68 3.26 -23.82
CA ILE A 50 20.82 3.57 -25.26
C ILE A 50 20.52 2.32 -26.11
N TYR A 51 21.02 1.15 -25.73
CA TYR A 51 20.74 -0.11 -26.41
C TYR A 51 19.27 -0.51 -26.30
N MET A 52 18.63 -0.30 -25.14
CA MET A 52 17.20 -0.53 -24.95
C MET A 52 16.34 0.52 -25.66
N ALA A 53 16.81 1.76 -25.78
CA ALA A 53 16.11 2.82 -26.54
C ALA A 53 16.06 2.54 -28.05
N SER A 54 17.06 1.84 -28.58
CA SER A 54 17.12 1.46 -30.01
C SER A 54 16.36 0.15 -30.32
N ARG A 55 16.00 -0.65 -29.31
CA ARG A 55 15.35 -1.95 -29.49
C ARG A 55 13.86 -1.86 -29.20
N HIS A 56 13.04 -2.11 -30.21
CA HIS A 56 11.61 -2.25 -30.00
C HIS A 56 11.30 -3.50 -29.17
N LEU A 57 10.72 -3.31 -28.00
CA LEU A 57 10.28 -4.37 -27.11
C LEU A 57 8.95 -4.96 -27.63
N ARG A 58 8.75 -6.26 -27.42
CA ARG A 58 7.48 -6.96 -27.69
C ARG A 58 6.61 -6.96 -26.42
N THR A 59 5.32 -7.19 -26.58
CA THR A 59 4.41 -7.37 -25.44
C THR A 59 4.88 -8.43 -24.46
N SER A 60 5.46 -9.53 -24.98
CA SER A 60 6.02 -10.62 -24.17
C SER A 60 7.23 -10.20 -23.34
N ASP A 61 8.02 -9.24 -23.81
CA ASP A 61 9.22 -8.80 -23.12
C ASP A 61 8.83 -7.96 -21.91
N ILE A 62 7.88 -7.02 -22.06
CA ILE A 62 7.33 -6.24 -20.94
C ILE A 62 6.60 -7.16 -19.95
N ALA A 63 5.77 -8.08 -20.43
CA ALA A 63 5.03 -8.99 -19.59
C ALA A 63 5.96 -9.87 -18.73
N ARG A 64 7.07 -10.33 -19.30
CA ARG A 64 8.09 -11.13 -18.61
C ARG A 64 8.82 -10.32 -17.54
N GLU A 65 9.14 -9.06 -17.83
CA GLU A 65 9.80 -8.16 -16.85
C GLU A 65 9.02 -8.03 -15.55
N PHE A 66 7.68 -8.00 -15.64
CA PHE A 66 6.80 -7.82 -14.47
C PHE A 66 6.11 -9.09 -13.99
N GLY A 67 6.40 -10.24 -14.58
CA GLY A 67 5.76 -11.50 -14.22
C GLY A 67 4.23 -11.52 -14.46
N VAL A 68 3.74 -10.72 -15.42
CA VAL A 68 2.32 -10.64 -15.77
C VAL A 68 2.02 -11.32 -17.11
N HIS A 69 0.74 -11.66 -17.33
CA HIS A 69 0.35 -12.20 -18.63
C HIS A 69 0.37 -11.11 -19.72
N PRO A 70 0.78 -11.41 -20.98
CA PRO A 70 0.81 -10.43 -22.07
C PRO A 70 -0.52 -9.69 -22.30
N ASN A 71 -1.66 -10.32 -22.00
CA ASN A 71 -2.97 -9.67 -22.09
C ASN A 71 -3.13 -8.54 -21.07
N THR A 72 -2.48 -8.59 -19.91
CA THR A 72 -2.49 -7.51 -18.92
C THR A 72 -1.90 -6.23 -19.51
N ILE A 73 -0.78 -6.34 -20.24
CA ILE A 73 -0.15 -5.19 -20.89
C ILE A 73 -1.07 -4.61 -22.00
N ARG A 74 -1.78 -5.48 -22.75
CA ARG A 74 -2.74 -5.03 -23.76
C ARG A 74 -3.96 -4.35 -23.13
N LEU A 75 -4.43 -4.83 -21.97
CA LEU A 75 -5.50 -4.19 -21.20
C LEU A 75 -5.05 -2.81 -20.69
N TYR A 76 -3.82 -2.68 -20.19
CA TYR A 76 -3.27 -1.39 -19.76
C TYR A 76 -3.22 -0.37 -20.89
N GLU A 77 -2.84 -0.80 -22.11
CA GLU A 77 -2.92 0.03 -23.31
C GLU A 77 -4.38 0.45 -23.59
N SER A 78 -5.33 -0.51 -23.59
CA SER A 78 -6.74 -0.23 -23.88
C SER A 78 -7.42 0.66 -22.83
N TRP A 79 -6.96 0.63 -21.57
CA TRP A 79 -7.48 1.47 -20.49
C TRP A 79 -6.81 2.86 -20.42
N GLY A 80 -5.82 3.11 -21.29
CA GLY A 80 -5.06 4.35 -21.29
C GLY A 80 -4.05 4.46 -20.14
N TYR A 81 -3.57 3.35 -19.63
CA TYR A 81 -2.50 3.29 -18.62
C TYR A 81 -1.11 3.29 -19.23
N LEU A 82 -1.01 3.06 -20.53
CA LEU A 82 0.18 3.20 -21.35
C LEU A 82 -0.02 4.26 -22.43
N PRO A 83 1.05 4.95 -22.87
CA PRO A 83 0.99 5.78 -24.07
C PRO A 83 0.56 4.97 -25.29
N ALA A 84 0.16 5.64 -26.35
CA ALA A 84 -0.18 4.98 -27.61
C ALA A 84 1.02 4.18 -28.16
N VAL A 85 0.80 2.89 -28.43
CA VAL A 85 1.86 1.98 -28.86
C VAL A 85 1.89 1.89 -30.38
N PRO A 86 2.94 2.37 -31.06
CA PRO A 86 3.04 2.27 -32.52
C PRO A 86 3.12 0.82 -32.97
N ARG A 87 2.68 0.58 -34.20
CA ARG A 87 2.78 -0.74 -34.85
C ARG A 87 3.81 -0.69 -35.97
N GLY A 88 4.64 -1.71 -36.01
CA GLY A 88 5.58 -1.89 -37.12
C GLY A 88 4.88 -2.27 -38.43
N LYS A 89 5.65 -2.31 -39.53
CA LYS A 89 5.17 -2.70 -40.87
C LYS A 89 4.53 -4.11 -40.89
N ASN A 90 4.89 -4.97 -39.97
CA ASN A 90 4.35 -6.32 -39.78
C ASN A 90 3.10 -6.35 -38.86
N GLY A 91 2.54 -5.20 -38.48
CA GLY A 91 1.38 -5.08 -37.60
C GLY A 91 1.63 -5.32 -36.11
N TYR A 92 2.83 -5.71 -35.71
CA TYR A 92 3.15 -5.96 -34.31
C TYR A 92 3.40 -4.65 -33.54
N ARG A 93 3.00 -4.64 -32.26
CA ARG A 93 3.24 -3.53 -31.33
C ARG A 93 4.74 -3.35 -31.07
N GLN A 94 5.19 -2.10 -31.09
CA GLN A 94 6.57 -1.71 -30.85
C GLN A 94 6.63 -0.85 -29.57
N TYR A 95 6.98 -1.48 -28.47
CA TYR A 95 7.13 -0.78 -27.20
C TYR A 95 8.53 -0.19 -27.09
N THR A 96 8.63 0.96 -26.47
CA THR A 96 9.88 1.64 -26.12
C THR A 96 10.18 1.51 -24.63
N VAL A 97 11.33 2.01 -24.20
CA VAL A 97 11.70 2.11 -22.76
C VAL A 97 10.67 2.95 -22.01
N LEU A 98 10.14 4.02 -22.61
CA LEU A 98 9.09 4.82 -22.00
C LEU A 98 7.84 3.98 -21.67
N HIS A 99 7.41 3.10 -22.57
CA HIS A 99 6.29 2.19 -22.32
C HIS A 99 6.61 1.20 -21.19
N LEU A 100 7.88 0.75 -21.08
CA LEU A 100 8.31 -0.13 -19.99
C LEU A 100 8.24 0.59 -18.64
N GLU A 101 8.76 1.82 -18.55
CA GLU A 101 8.73 2.60 -17.30
C GLU A 101 7.29 3.02 -16.94
N GLN A 102 6.46 3.31 -17.92
CA GLN A 102 5.04 3.57 -17.70
C GLN A 102 4.28 2.32 -17.22
N ALA A 103 4.59 1.13 -17.78
CA ALA A 103 4.03 -0.12 -17.28
C ALA A 103 4.46 -0.40 -15.83
N ARG A 104 5.72 -0.10 -15.48
CA ARG A 104 6.24 -0.19 -14.11
C ARG A 104 5.45 0.70 -13.16
N LEU A 105 5.22 1.96 -13.54
CA LEU A 105 4.40 2.89 -12.77
C LEU A 105 2.97 2.37 -12.58
N ALA A 106 2.33 1.91 -13.66
CA ALA A 106 0.96 1.42 -13.61
C ALA A 106 0.81 0.18 -12.69
N ILE A 107 1.73 -0.78 -12.80
CA ILE A 107 1.74 -1.97 -11.94
C ILE A 107 1.95 -1.56 -10.47
N LEU A 108 2.94 -0.70 -10.20
CA LEU A 108 3.26 -0.24 -8.85
C LEU A 108 2.09 0.51 -8.21
N ALA A 109 1.40 1.39 -8.96
CA ALA A 109 0.31 2.20 -8.45
C ALA A 109 -1.00 1.40 -8.27
N LEU A 110 -1.29 0.47 -9.18
CA LEU A 110 -2.58 -0.24 -9.20
C LEU A 110 -2.54 -1.64 -8.57
N GLN A 111 -1.38 -2.06 -8.04
CA GLN A 111 -1.26 -3.32 -7.31
C GLN A 111 -2.02 -3.26 -5.99
N TRP A 112 -2.83 -4.29 -5.73
CA TRP A 112 -3.49 -4.46 -4.43
C TRP A 112 -2.47 -4.81 -3.32
N PRO A 113 -2.65 -4.35 -2.05
CA PRO A 113 -3.68 -3.46 -1.55
C PRO A 113 -3.40 -1.98 -1.82
N TYR A 114 -4.46 -1.16 -1.88
CA TYR A 114 -4.42 0.31 -1.85
C TYR A 114 -5.60 0.85 -1.04
N LEU A 115 -5.56 2.10 -0.62
CA LEU A 115 -6.72 2.74 0.02
C LEU A 115 -7.87 2.80 -0.99
N VAL A 116 -9.00 2.17 -0.66
CA VAL A 116 -10.14 2.07 -1.60
C VAL A 116 -10.63 3.45 -2.04
N ALA A 117 -10.60 4.44 -1.13
CA ALA A 117 -10.96 5.83 -1.42
C ALA A 117 -10.03 6.49 -2.46
N ASP A 118 -8.78 6.01 -2.59
CA ASP A 118 -7.78 6.60 -3.49
C ASP A 118 -7.66 5.89 -4.85
N LYS A 119 -8.52 4.92 -5.13
CA LYS A 119 -8.48 4.18 -6.40
C LYS A 119 -8.54 5.11 -7.62
N ASP A 120 -9.47 6.06 -7.61
CA ASP A 120 -9.65 6.99 -8.72
C ASP A 120 -8.48 7.96 -8.86
N LEU A 121 -7.88 8.37 -7.73
CA LEU A 121 -6.66 9.17 -7.70
C LEU A 121 -5.49 8.42 -8.32
N LEU A 122 -5.26 7.16 -7.95
CA LEU A 122 -4.20 6.32 -8.53
C LEU A 122 -4.42 6.06 -10.03
N VAL A 123 -5.65 5.83 -10.45
CA VAL A 123 -5.99 5.71 -11.88
C VAL A 123 -5.69 7.00 -12.63
N SER A 124 -6.05 8.16 -12.07
CA SER A 124 -5.78 9.48 -12.65
C SER A 124 -4.29 9.74 -12.75
N LEU A 125 -3.51 9.42 -11.72
CA LEU A 125 -2.05 9.49 -11.71
C LEU A 125 -1.44 8.71 -12.88
N VAL A 126 -1.83 7.44 -13.04
CA VAL A 126 -1.30 6.58 -14.10
C VAL A 126 -1.67 7.12 -15.48
N LYS A 127 -2.88 7.63 -15.67
CA LYS A 127 -3.34 8.21 -16.95
C LYS A 127 -2.64 9.54 -17.27
N SER A 128 -2.42 10.40 -16.27
CA SER A 128 -1.66 11.65 -16.44
C SER A 128 -0.23 11.35 -16.91
N ALA A 129 0.43 10.39 -16.26
CA ALA A 129 1.76 9.97 -16.70
C ALA A 129 1.76 9.37 -18.11
N ALA A 130 0.75 8.56 -18.46
CA ALA A 130 0.62 7.95 -19.78
C ALA A 130 0.38 8.99 -20.89
N SER A 131 -0.27 10.12 -20.57
CA SER A 131 -0.47 11.25 -21.52
C SER A 131 0.76 12.17 -21.62
N GLY A 132 1.81 11.91 -20.84
CA GLY A 132 3.03 12.73 -20.78
C GLY A 132 2.99 13.87 -19.76
N ASP A 133 1.89 14.04 -19.03
CA ASP A 133 1.79 15.03 -17.95
C ASP A 133 2.38 14.47 -16.65
N LEU A 134 3.73 14.42 -16.62
CA LEU A 134 4.47 13.93 -15.46
C LEU A 134 4.38 14.87 -14.27
N GLY A 135 4.12 16.17 -14.50
CA GLY A 135 3.91 17.16 -13.45
C GLY A 135 2.65 16.85 -12.64
N MET A 136 1.51 16.68 -13.31
CA MET A 136 0.26 16.30 -12.69
C MET A 136 0.36 14.91 -12.02
N ALA A 137 1.03 13.95 -12.67
CA ALA A 137 1.24 12.63 -12.09
C ALA A 137 2.04 12.72 -10.77
N MET A 138 3.06 13.57 -10.69
CA MET A 138 3.84 13.81 -9.49
C MET A 138 3.00 14.44 -8.38
N GLU A 139 2.17 15.43 -8.71
CA GLU A 139 1.26 16.07 -7.76
C GLU A 139 0.29 15.05 -7.14
N LEU A 140 -0.36 14.22 -7.97
CA LEU A 140 -1.25 13.17 -7.53
C LEU A 140 -0.54 12.10 -6.67
N ALA A 141 0.74 11.82 -6.96
CA ALA A 141 1.55 10.91 -6.15
C ALA A 141 1.81 11.47 -4.75
N TYR A 142 2.10 12.76 -4.62
CA TYR A 142 2.23 13.42 -3.32
C TYR A 142 0.89 13.50 -2.56
N GLN A 143 -0.22 13.71 -3.25
CA GLN A 143 -1.55 13.65 -2.64
C GLN A 143 -1.82 12.25 -2.07
N TYR A 144 -1.54 11.20 -2.84
CA TYR A 144 -1.66 9.82 -2.35
C TYR A 144 -0.79 9.55 -1.12
N LEU A 145 0.48 9.98 -1.15
CA LEU A 145 1.37 9.84 0.01
C LEU A 145 0.82 10.58 1.24
N ALA A 146 0.26 11.79 1.06
CA ALA A 146 -0.33 12.54 2.14
C ALA A 146 -1.55 11.81 2.74
N HIS A 147 -2.43 11.23 1.92
CA HIS A 147 -3.58 10.45 2.39
C HIS A 147 -3.13 9.23 3.19
N VAL A 148 -2.17 8.46 2.69
CA VAL A 148 -1.62 7.30 3.41
C VAL A 148 -1.04 7.69 4.77
N ARG A 149 -0.32 8.81 4.85
CA ARG A 149 0.25 9.33 6.11
C ARG A 149 -0.82 9.77 7.10
N VAL A 150 -1.88 10.41 6.64
CA VAL A 150 -3.02 10.78 7.48
C VAL A 150 -3.69 9.55 8.08
N GLU A 151 -3.96 8.53 7.26
CA GLU A 151 -4.55 7.27 7.73
C GLU A 151 -3.64 6.56 8.74
N ARG A 152 -2.33 6.56 8.48
CA ARG A 152 -1.34 6.01 9.42
C ARG A 152 -1.34 6.75 10.75
N THR A 153 -1.38 8.08 10.72
CA THR A 153 -1.44 8.90 11.95
C THR A 153 -2.70 8.59 12.76
N TYR A 154 -3.85 8.42 12.09
CA TYR A 154 -5.08 8.03 12.79
C TYR A 154 -4.99 6.64 13.40
N ALA A 155 -4.39 5.68 12.70
CA ALA A 155 -4.21 4.33 13.20
C ALA A 155 -3.27 4.29 14.43
N GLU A 156 -2.17 5.05 14.38
CA GLU A 156 -1.23 5.18 15.50
C GLU A 156 -1.87 5.87 16.72
N ALA A 157 -2.61 6.96 16.51
CA ALA A 157 -3.33 7.65 17.57
C ALA A 157 -4.41 6.78 18.22
N ALA A 158 -5.07 5.91 17.44
CA ALA A 158 -6.06 4.98 17.96
C ALA A 158 -5.43 3.93 18.87
N ILE A 159 -4.23 3.45 18.54
CA ILE A 159 -3.47 2.51 19.39
C ILE A 159 -3.02 3.19 20.66
N GLU A 160 -2.46 4.40 20.59
CA GLU A 160 -2.06 5.14 21.78
C GLU A 160 -3.26 5.38 22.73
N PHE A 161 -4.41 5.71 22.16
CA PHE A 161 -5.64 5.87 22.96
C PHE A 161 -6.05 4.55 23.62
N LEU A 162 -5.96 3.42 22.91
CA LEU A 162 -6.23 2.09 23.45
C LEU A 162 -5.31 1.77 24.64
N GLU A 163 -4.01 1.97 24.48
CA GLU A 163 -3.01 1.69 25.51
C GLU A 163 -3.26 2.54 26.77
N ARG A 164 -3.58 3.83 26.61
CA ARG A 164 -3.93 4.72 27.72
C ARG A 164 -5.24 4.32 28.41
N TRP A 165 -6.22 3.86 27.65
CA TRP A 165 -7.47 3.35 28.23
C TRP A 165 -7.24 2.06 29.01
N ALA A 166 -6.47 1.13 28.48
CA ALA A 166 -6.12 -0.13 29.14
C ALA A 166 -5.35 0.07 30.45
N ALA A 167 -4.50 1.10 30.48
CA ALA A 167 -3.77 1.51 31.68
C ALA A 167 -4.65 2.29 32.71
N GLY A 168 -5.94 2.49 32.43
CA GLY A 168 -6.85 3.23 33.31
C GLY A 168 -6.69 4.76 33.28
N HIS A 169 -5.88 5.31 32.37
CA HIS A 169 -5.63 6.75 32.28
C HIS A 169 -6.78 7.53 31.58
N VAL A 170 -7.65 6.83 30.88
CA VAL A 170 -8.80 7.43 30.17
C VAL A 170 -10.09 6.94 30.83
N MET A 171 -10.60 7.71 31.79
CA MET A 171 -11.87 7.43 32.46
C MET A 171 -12.94 8.37 31.91
N ASP A 172 -14.12 7.85 31.64
CA ASP A 172 -15.28 8.72 31.44
C ASP A 172 -15.74 9.23 32.81
N THR A 173 -15.79 10.56 32.97
CA THR A 173 -16.25 11.19 34.19
C THR A 173 -17.77 11.34 34.28
N SER A 174 -18.49 10.92 33.25
CA SER A 174 -19.94 10.91 33.20
C SER A 174 -20.50 9.89 34.19
N ARG A 175 -21.05 10.35 35.32
CA ARG A 175 -21.70 9.52 36.35
C ARG A 175 -23.14 9.14 36.00
N GLN A 176 -23.67 9.63 34.89
CA GLN A 176 -25.07 9.39 34.49
C GLN A 176 -25.15 8.23 33.48
N THR A 177 -26.05 7.30 33.75
CA THR A 177 -26.44 6.29 32.76
C THR A 177 -27.31 6.92 31.68
N MET A 178 -27.11 6.52 30.43
CA MET A 178 -27.85 7.03 29.27
C MET A 178 -28.53 5.88 28.52
N HIS A 179 -29.67 6.16 27.90
CA HIS A 179 -30.31 5.25 26.96
C HIS A 179 -29.63 5.30 25.60
N ILE A 180 -29.87 4.27 24.77
CA ILE A 180 -29.18 4.06 23.49
C ILE A 180 -29.18 5.30 22.57
N SER A 181 -30.28 6.03 22.46
CA SER A 181 -30.37 7.23 21.61
C SER A 181 -29.46 8.36 22.09
N GLN A 182 -29.39 8.55 23.41
CA GLN A 182 -28.51 9.55 24.03
C GLN A 182 -27.03 9.12 23.89
N ALA A 183 -26.74 7.83 24.12
CA ALA A 183 -25.40 7.28 23.96
C ALA A 183 -24.91 7.42 22.50
N ALA A 184 -25.75 7.09 21.51
CA ALA A 184 -25.45 7.26 20.10
C ALA A 184 -25.11 8.72 19.75
N LYS A 185 -25.94 9.66 20.22
CA LYS A 185 -25.69 11.12 20.04
C LYS A 185 -24.39 11.56 20.71
N HIS A 186 -24.15 11.13 21.95
CA HIS A 186 -22.93 11.47 22.71
C HIS A 186 -21.65 10.98 22.03
N LEU A 187 -21.70 9.77 21.45
CA LEU A 187 -20.56 9.16 20.73
C LEU A 187 -20.48 9.59 19.26
N ASN A 188 -21.43 10.36 18.75
CA ASN A 188 -21.52 10.69 17.33
C ASN A 188 -21.48 9.46 16.42
N VAL A 189 -22.35 8.47 16.72
CA VAL A 189 -22.57 7.24 15.96
C VAL A 189 -24.07 7.01 15.80
N THR A 190 -24.48 6.09 14.94
CA THR A 190 -25.90 5.73 14.81
C THR A 190 -26.30 4.69 15.88
N VAL A 191 -27.60 4.66 16.21
CA VAL A 191 -28.16 3.63 17.09
C VAL A 191 -27.90 2.23 16.54
N ASP A 192 -27.96 2.06 15.22
CA ASP A 192 -27.72 0.79 14.57
C ASP A 192 -26.26 0.34 14.64
N MET A 193 -25.31 1.28 14.65
CA MET A 193 -23.92 0.95 14.93
C MET A 193 -23.74 0.39 16.34
N LEU A 194 -24.35 0.99 17.35
CA LEU A 194 -24.29 0.49 18.73
C LEU A 194 -24.91 -0.92 18.84
N ARG A 195 -26.06 -1.14 18.21
CA ARG A 195 -26.70 -2.47 18.15
C ARG A 195 -25.88 -3.51 17.42
N ASN A 196 -25.18 -3.09 16.36
CA ASN A 196 -24.27 -3.95 15.61
C ASN A 196 -23.08 -4.36 16.45
N TRP A 197 -22.44 -3.42 17.13
CA TRP A 197 -21.29 -3.71 18.00
C TRP A 197 -21.67 -4.65 19.15
N GLU A 198 -22.84 -4.47 19.78
CA GLU A 198 -23.36 -5.39 20.79
C GLU A 198 -23.62 -6.79 20.19
N ARG A 199 -24.29 -6.87 19.04
CA ARG A 199 -24.60 -8.14 18.36
C ARG A 199 -23.34 -8.91 17.95
N ASN A 200 -22.28 -8.19 17.55
CA ASN A 200 -20.99 -8.78 17.20
C ASN A 200 -20.08 -9.04 18.41
N GLY A 201 -20.58 -8.84 19.63
CA GLY A 201 -19.87 -9.16 20.88
C GLY A 201 -18.76 -8.19 21.24
N LEU A 202 -18.68 -7.02 20.61
CA LEU A 202 -17.68 -6.00 20.95
C LEU A 202 -17.95 -5.36 22.31
N ILE A 203 -19.21 -5.32 22.73
CA ILE A 203 -19.65 -4.81 24.03
C ILE A 203 -20.86 -5.60 24.53
N ASP A 204 -20.92 -5.83 25.84
CA ASP A 204 -22.11 -6.24 26.54
C ASP A 204 -22.71 -5.03 27.28
N VAL A 205 -23.99 -4.81 27.15
CA VAL A 205 -24.67 -3.63 27.69
C VAL A 205 -25.69 -4.05 28.73
N PRO A 206 -25.53 -3.63 30.00
CA PRO A 206 -26.48 -3.94 31.05
C PRO A 206 -27.88 -3.38 30.73
N ARG A 207 -28.88 -4.08 31.23
CA ARG A 207 -30.27 -3.67 31.05
C ARG A 207 -30.91 -3.28 32.38
N ASP A 208 -31.71 -2.26 32.31
CA ASP A 208 -32.56 -1.85 33.43
C ASP A 208 -33.49 -3.00 33.83
N SER A 209 -33.43 -3.38 35.09
CA SER A 209 -34.22 -4.50 35.65
C SER A 209 -35.76 -4.23 35.64
N SER A 210 -36.16 -2.98 35.61
CA SER A 210 -37.56 -2.59 35.67
C SER A 210 -38.24 -2.60 34.29
N ASN A 211 -37.52 -2.28 33.21
CA ASN A 211 -38.09 -2.07 31.87
C ASN A 211 -37.32 -2.74 30.73
N GLY A 212 -36.18 -3.37 31.02
CA GLY A 212 -35.36 -4.07 30.03
C GLY A 212 -34.57 -3.16 29.05
N TYR A 213 -34.59 -1.86 29.23
CA TYR A 213 -33.87 -0.94 28.36
C TYR A 213 -32.35 -1.00 28.63
N ARG A 214 -31.56 -0.80 27.55
CA ARG A 214 -30.10 -0.71 27.61
C ARG A 214 -29.65 0.52 28.38
N LEU A 215 -28.73 0.34 29.33
CA LEU A 215 -28.14 1.41 30.13
C LEU A 215 -26.63 1.51 29.84
N TYR A 216 -26.23 2.66 29.35
CA TYR A 216 -24.82 2.95 29.05
C TYR A 216 -24.25 3.81 30.17
N GLY A 217 -23.33 3.28 30.94
CA GLY A 217 -22.63 3.97 32.03
C GLY A 217 -21.18 4.28 31.66
N THR A 218 -20.40 4.67 32.65
CA THR A 218 -18.96 5.06 32.50
C THR A 218 -18.12 3.96 31.83
N THR A 219 -18.33 2.70 32.24
CA THR A 219 -17.60 1.53 31.71
C THR A 219 -17.90 1.32 30.24
N GLU A 220 -19.20 1.34 29.86
CA GLU A 220 -19.64 1.16 28.48
C GLU A 220 -19.14 2.28 27.58
N PHE A 221 -19.15 3.53 28.08
CA PHE A 221 -18.61 4.66 27.32
C PHE A 221 -17.11 4.60 27.08
N GLY A 222 -16.33 4.18 28.07
CA GLY A 222 -14.89 3.95 27.92
C GLY A 222 -14.60 2.96 26.80
N ARG A 223 -15.26 1.79 26.86
CA ARG A 223 -15.12 0.74 25.84
C ARG A 223 -15.61 1.18 24.45
N LEU A 224 -16.76 1.82 24.36
CA LEU A 224 -17.34 2.32 23.10
C LEU A 224 -16.48 3.40 22.43
N ARG A 225 -15.80 4.25 23.19
CA ARG A 225 -14.83 5.21 22.65
C ARG A 225 -13.65 4.52 21.98
N VAL A 226 -13.11 3.48 22.59
CA VAL A 226 -12.03 2.66 22.01
C VAL A 226 -12.52 1.98 20.73
N ILE A 227 -13.68 1.29 20.76
CA ILE A 227 -14.25 0.65 19.59
C ILE A 227 -14.44 1.65 18.45
N ARG A 228 -15.07 2.80 18.73
CA ARG A 228 -15.30 3.87 17.76
C ARG A 228 -14.01 4.38 17.13
N MET A 229 -12.98 4.61 17.96
CA MET A 229 -11.68 5.11 17.50
C MET A 229 -11.02 4.10 16.54
N LEU A 230 -10.95 2.84 16.95
CA LEU A 230 -10.36 1.78 16.13
C LEU A 230 -11.14 1.54 14.83
N VAL A 231 -12.48 1.50 14.88
CA VAL A 231 -13.31 1.39 13.67
C VAL A 231 -13.08 2.56 12.71
N LYS A 232 -13.04 3.80 13.22
CA LYS A 232 -12.76 5.00 12.40
C LYS A 232 -11.35 4.99 11.82
N SER A 233 -10.40 4.35 12.48
CA SER A 233 -9.02 4.23 12.04
C SER A 233 -8.79 3.01 11.13
N GLY A 234 -9.85 2.34 10.66
CA GLY A 234 -9.78 1.30 9.64
C GLY A 234 -9.55 -0.13 10.17
N TYR A 235 -9.52 -0.34 11.50
CA TYR A 235 -9.39 -1.69 12.07
C TYR A 235 -10.68 -2.50 11.86
N SER A 236 -10.54 -3.78 11.51
CA SER A 236 -11.67 -4.68 11.37
C SER A 236 -12.37 -4.94 12.71
N GLN A 237 -13.67 -5.20 12.69
CA GLN A 237 -14.40 -5.54 13.91
C GLN A 237 -13.89 -6.84 14.54
N MET A 238 -13.37 -7.78 13.74
CA MET A 238 -12.77 -9.02 14.23
C MET A 238 -11.45 -8.77 14.96
N ALA A 239 -10.59 -7.92 14.44
CA ALA A 239 -9.36 -7.50 15.12
C ALA A 239 -9.68 -6.82 16.45
N ILE A 240 -10.66 -5.91 16.46
CA ILE A 240 -11.12 -5.23 17.67
C ILE A 240 -11.70 -6.23 18.68
N LEU A 241 -12.51 -7.21 18.23
CA LEU A 241 -13.08 -8.24 19.11
C LEU A 241 -12.00 -9.11 19.76
N ARG A 242 -10.97 -9.52 19.00
CA ARG A 242 -9.84 -10.29 19.55
C ARG A 242 -9.14 -9.50 20.65
N MET A 243 -8.82 -8.24 20.38
CA MET A 243 -8.17 -7.34 21.32
C MET A 243 -9.01 -7.16 22.60
N LEU A 244 -10.33 -6.93 22.44
CA LEU A 244 -11.24 -6.77 23.59
C LEU A 244 -11.36 -8.05 24.43
N ARG A 245 -11.40 -9.22 23.81
CA ARG A 245 -11.38 -10.52 24.53
C ARG A 245 -10.09 -10.71 25.33
N GLN A 246 -8.96 -10.27 24.78
CA GLN A 246 -7.68 -10.32 25.48
C GLN A 246 -7.65 -9.36 26.69
N PHE A 247 -8.19 -8.16 26.50
CA PHE A 247 -8.36 -7.18 27.57
C PHE A 247 -9.29 -7.71 28.68
N ASP A 248 -10.44 -8.30 28.31
CA ASP A 248 -11.42 -8.89 29.25
C ASP A 248 -10.82 -10.08 30.04
N ALA A 249 -9.84 -10.78 29.46
CA ALA A 249 -9.07 -11.85 30.11
C ALA A 249 -7.94 -11.32 31.02
N GLY A 250 -7.82 -10.00 31.21
CA GLY A 250 -6.80 -9.37 32.04
C GLY A 250 -5.39 -9.32 31.40
N LYS A 251 -5.27 -9.65 30.12
CA LYS A 251 -4.00 -9.61 29.36
C LYS A 251 -3.85 -8.24 28.69
N THR A 252 -3.34 -7.27 29.44
CA THR A 252 -3.26 -5.87 28.97
C THR A 252 -1.93 -5.50 28.31
N ASP A 253 -0.89 -6.33 28.48
CA ASP A 253 0.48 -5.98 28.08
C ASP A 253 0.71 -5.94 26.57
N ASN A 254 -0.10 -6.67 25.77
CA ASN A 254 0.11 -6.84 24.32
C ASN A 254 -1.17 -6.61 23.50
N LEU A 255 -2.02 -5.66 23.91
CA LEU A 255 -3.27 -5.36 23.19
C LEU A 255 -3.03 -4.88 21.76
N ARG A 256 -1.91 -4.18 21.53
CA ARG A 256 -1.47 -3.78 20.20
C ARG A 256 -1.23 -4.99 19.31
N GLU A 257 -0.56 -6.03 19.80
CA GLU A 257 -0.29 -7.24 19.03
C GLU A 257 -1.59 -8.00 18.69
N ALA A 258 -2.57 -7.99 19.60
CA ALA A 258 -3.87 -8.60 19.35
C ALA A 258 -4.64 -8.00 18.15
N LEU A 259 -4.35 -6.76 17.79
CA LEU A 259 -4.89 -6.14 16.57
C LEU A 259 -4.21 -6.65 15.29
N TYR A 260 -3.06 -7.35 15.38
CA TYR A 260 -2.22 -7.74 14.23
C TYR A 260 -2.20 -9.24 13.92
N VAL A 261 -2.71 -10.11 14.80
CA VAL A 261 -2.62 -11.56 14.62
C VAL A 261 -3.66 -12.04 13.59
N PRO A 262 -3.27 -12.66 12.47
CA PRO A 262 -4.22 -13.27 11.51
C PRO A 262 -4.80 -14.55 12.09
N MET A 263 -6.07 -14.85 11.79
CA MET A 263 -6.72 -16.08 12.27
C MET A 263 -6.27 -17.34 11.53
N HIS A 264 -5.92 -17.29 10.24
CA HIS A 264 -5.34 -18.39 9.45
C HIS A 264 -4.66 -17.86 8.18
N GLU A 265 -3.69 -18.61 7.63
CA GLU A 265 -2.93 -18.23 6.43
C GLU A 265 -3.76 -18.17 5.14
N ASP A 266 -4.94 -18.77 5.11
CA ASP A 266 -5.79 -18.91 3.91
C ASP A 266 -6.80 -17.76 3.69
N GLU A 267 -6.97 -16.82 4.62
CA GLU A 267 -7.91 -15.70 4.50
C GLU A 267 -7.22 -14.40 4.07
N TYR A 268 -6.84 -14.33 2.79
CA TYR A 268 -6.03 -13.22 2.23
C TYR A 268 -6.69 -11.83 2.29
N ILE A 269 -8.03 -11.73 2.25
CA ILE A 269 -8.72 -10.44 2.23
C ILE A 269 -8.89 -9.87 3.64
N ASP A 270 -9.23 -10.71 4.60
CA ASP A 270 -9.42 -10.29 6.00
C ASP A 270 -8.08 -10.02 6.71
N ALA A 271 -7.01 -10.70 6.30
CA ALA A 271 -5.67 -10.50 6.86
C ALA A 271 -5.09 -9.08 6.62
N ILE A 272 -5.54 -8.37 5.60
CA ILE A 272 -5.11 -6.99 5.31
C ILE A 272 -5.74 -6.01 6.29
N ALA A 273 -7.04 -6.15 6.55
CA ALA A 273 -7.74 -5.33 7.53
C ALA A 273 -7.27 -5.60 8.97
N ASP A 274 -6.87 -6.83 9.26
CA ASP A 274 -6.34 -7.23 10.55
C ASP A 274 -4.91 -6.75 10.81
N ARG A 275 -4.15 -6.42 9.76
CA ARG A 275 -2.79 -5.86 9.84
C ARG A 275 -2.74 -4.40 9.37
N TRP A 276 -3.78 -3.65 9.67
CA TRP A 276 -4.02 -2.33 9.09
C TRP A 276 -2.81 -1.38 9.16
N LEU A 277 -2.22 -1.19 10.35
CA LEU A 277 -1.04 -0.32 10.49
C LEU A 277 0.17 -0.85 9.68
N ALA A 278 0.42 -2.16 9.71
CA ALA A 278 1.51 -2.75 8.91
C ALA A 278 1.25 -2.60 7.41
N SER A 279 -0.01 -2.66 7.00
CA SER A 279 -0.43 -2.39 5.61
C SER A 279 -0.19 -0.93 5.24
N LEU A 280 -0.50 0.02 6.13
CA LEU A 280 -0.25 1.45 5.92
C LEU A 280 1.24 1.78 5.77
N VAL A 281 2.12 1.12 6.54
CA VAL A 281 3.58 1.26 6.36
C VAL A 281 4.00 0.82 4.96
N LYS A 282 3.53 -0.34 4.49
CA LYS A 282 3.82 -0.82 3.12
C LYS A 282 3.22 0.09 2.03
N LEU A 283 2.05 0.67 2.28
CA LEU A 283 1.44 1.64 1.36
C LEU A 283 2.25 2.93 1.29
N GLU A 284 2.82 3.40 2.41
CA GLU A 284 3.70 4.58 2.42
C GLU A 284 5.01 4.31 1.65
N GLU A 285 5.65 3.16 1.86
CA GLU A 285 6.83 2.74 1.08
C GLU A 285 6.51 2.70 -0.42
N ARG A 286 5.35 2.18 -0.78
CA ARG A 286 4.89 2.13 -2.18
C ARG A 286 4.62 3.53 -2.74
N ALA A 287 3.98 4.42 -2.00
CA ALA A 287 3.74 5.79 -2.42
C ALA A 287 5.07 6.52 -2.69
N GLN A 288 6.08 6.31 -1.86
CA GLN A 288 7.43 6.82 -2.09
C GLN A 288 8.08 6.21 -3.35
N ALA A 289 7.89 4.91 -3.58
CA ALA A 289 8.39 4.24 -4.79
C ALA A 289 7.70 4.76 -6.06
N ILE A 290 6.40 5.09 -6.01
CA ILE A 290 5.67 5.75 -7.10
C ILE A 290 6.29 7.11 -7.42
N ILE A 291 6.55 7.96 -6.42
CA ILE A 291 7.20 9.26 -6.57
C ILE A 291 8.57 9.11 -7.21
N GLN A 292 9.38 8.16 -6.72
CA GLN A 292 10.71 7.88 -7.31
C GLN A 292 10.61 7.39 -8.76
N GLN A 293 9.59 6.58 -9.09
CA GLN A 293 9.37 6.11 -10.46
C GLN A 293 9.04 7.26 -11.40
N ILE A 294 8.15 8.16 -10.99
CA ILE A 294 7.81 9.36 -11.80
C ILE A 294 9.06 10.26 -11.93
N GLY A 295 9.83 10.45 -10.86
CA GLY A 295 11.10 11.19 -10.92
C GLY A 295 12.07 10.64 -11.98
N ARG A 296 12.26 9.32 -12.05
CA ARG A 296 13.05 8.66 -13.11
C ARG A 296 12.50 8.93 -14.51
N MET A 297 11.19 8.90 -14.67
CA MET A 297 10.54 9.17 -15.97
C MET A 297 10.75 10.64 -16.40
N ILE A 298 10.71 11.58 -15.44
CA ILE A 298 11.03 12.99 -15.69
C ILE A 298 12.48 13.15 -16.13
N GLU A 299 13.44 12.56 -15.41
CA GLU A 299 14.87 12.60 -15.79
C GLU A 299 15.10 12.05 -17.20
N MET A 300 14.44 10.95 -17.56
CA MET A 300 14.52 10.38 -18.92
C MET A 300 13.93 11.32 -19.97
N ALA A 301 12.85 12.04 -19.68
CA ALA A 301 12.23 12.97 -20.61
C ALA A 301 13.10 14.21 -20.89
N TYR A 302 13.90 14.65 -19.90
CA TYR A 302 14.81 15.80 -20.05
C TYR A 302 16.22 15.42 -20.53
N SER A 303 16.57 14.13 -20.58
CA SER A 303 17.88 13.65 -21.05
C SER A 303 17.89 13.33 -22.55
N ASN A 304 16.75 13.41 -23.22
CA ASN A 304 16.59 13.28 -24.68
C ASN A 304 16.40 14.66 -25.34
#